data_b6832a125b8bdbd73fe8a7e276929bc9
#
_entry.id   b6832a125b8bdbd73fe8a7e276929bc9
#
_cell.length_a   1.000
_cell.length_b   1.000
_cell.length_c   1.000
_cell.angle_alpha   90.00
_cell.angle_beta   90.00
_cell.angle_gamma   90.00
#
_symmetry.space_group_name_H-M   'P 1'
#
loop_
_entity.id
_entity.type
_entity.pdbx_description
1 polymer ?
#
loop_
_entity_poly.entity_id
_entity_poly.type
_entity_poly.pdbx_seq_one_letter_code
_entity_poly.pdbx_strand_id
1 'polypeptide(L)'
;MDLGPSARASEYLSRVTTFMDDNVYPAEPTYAEQRRTLTEQGTPHHLPPVVEELKEVARSQGLWNLFLPESTDPAHGLTVADYAHIAEVTGRSIEIAPEAMNCSAPDTGNMEVLHMFGTDAQRAQWLEPLLDGRIRSSFAMTEPDVASSDATNIATRIERDGDDYVINGRKWWTTGALDPRCAILILMGKTDPGAETHRQQSMVLVPMDTPGVTVQRSLPVFGYHDQHGHGEITFDGARVPASNLIGEEGAGFAIAQARLGPGRIHHCMRMIGLAERALDMMIDRSRERVAFGKPLSDQGVVRESIALSRIEIDQARLLTMKAAALIDSVGTKAARTEIAAIKVVAPRVACDVIDRAIQVHGGAGVSDDTPLAAMYAGARSLRLADGPDEVHLRDIARQELRRR
;
A
#
# COMPACT_ATOMS: atom_id res chain seq x y z
N MET A 1 -26.79 -5.38 -6.81
CA MET A 1 -25.74 -4.99 -5.85
C MET A 1 -25.60 -3.49 -5.98
N ASP A 2 -25.90 -2.76 -4.93
CA ASP A 2 -25.60 -1.33 -4.88
C ASP A 2 -24.11 -1.18 -4.59
N LEU A 3 -23.40 -0.43 -5.44
CA LEU A 3 -21.97 -0.18 -5.33
C LEU A 3 -21.69 1.31 -5.01
N GLY A 4 -22.73 2.10 -4.73
CA GLY A 4 -22.59 3.47 -4.28
C GLY A 4 -22.13 3.55 -2.81
N PRO A 5 -21.59 4.71 -2.40
CA PRO A 5 -21.23 4.92 -1.00
C PRO A 5 -22.49 5.00 -0.12
N SER A 6 -22.40 4.50 1.10
CA SER A 6 -23.44 4.70 2.11
C SER A 6 -23.63 6.21 2.40
N ALA A 7 -24.72 6.58 3.08
CA ALA A 7 -24.92 7.99 3.46
C ALA A 7 -23.76 8.51 4.32
N ARG A 8 -23.24 7.67 5.22
CA ARG A 8 -22.08 8.00 6.06
C ARG A 8 -20.79 8.13 5.23
N ALA A 9 -20.54 7.18 4.32
CA ALA A 9 -19.40 7.26 3.41
C ALA A 9 -19.48 8.51 2.51
N SER A 10 -20.69 8.88 2.05
CA SER A 10 -20.89 10.09 1.26
C SER A 10 -20.52 11.37 2.02
N GLU A 11 -20.81 11.43 3.33
CA GLU A 11 -20.39 12.54 4.19
C GLU A 11 -18.86 12.62 4.26
N TYR A 12 -18.19 11.51 4.60
CA TYR A 12 -16.73 11.46 4.65
C TYR A 12 -16.09 11.73 3.29
N LEU A 13 -16.65 11.21 2.21
CA LEU A 13 -16.16 11.42 0.86
C LEU A 13 -16.18 12.92 0.49
N SER A 14 -17.26 13.64 0.82
CA SER A 14 -17.34 15.09 0.64
C SER A 14 -16.25 15.82 1.43
N ARG A 15 -16.07 15.47 2.71
CA ARG A 15 -15.04 16.09 3.57
C ARG A 15 -13.63 15.79 3.11
N VAL A 16 -13.35 14.56 2.68
CA VAL A 16 -12.05 14.17 2.13
C VAL A 16 -11.80 14.88 0.81
N THR A 17 -12.80 15.02 -0.07
CA THR A 17 -12.66 15.80 -1.31
C THR A 17 -12.31 17.25 -1.02
N THR A 18 -13.01 17.89 -0.08
CA THR A 18 -12.68 19.25 0.38
C THR A 18 -11.26 19.33 0.95
N PHE A 19 -10.85 18.35 1.79
CA PHE A 19 -9.49 18.29 2.32
C PHE A 19 -8.44 18.17 1.20
N MET A 20 -8.71 17.37 0.16
CA MET A 20 -7.84 17.25 -1.01
C MET A 20 -7.70 18.59 -1.74
N ASP A 21 -8.83 19.23 -2.03
CA ASP A 21 -8.87 20.48 -2.81
C ASP A 21 -8.24 21.67 -2.06
N ASP A 22 -8.55 21.81 -0.77
CA ASP A 22 -8.15 22.98 0.02
C ASP A 22 -6.75 22.83 0.65
N ASN A 23 -6.27 21.59 0.87
CA ASN A 23 -5.05 21.37 1.64
C ASN A 23 -4.02 20.52 0.88
N VAL A 24 -4.40 19.35 0.34
CA VAL A 24 -3.43 18.40 -0.23
C VAL A 24 -2.87 18.89 -1.57
N TYR A 25 -3.72 19.21 -2.54
CA TYR A 25 -3.25 19.68 -3.85
C TYR A 25 -2.46 20.99 -3.77
N PRO A 26 -2.86 21.99 -2.97
CA PRO A 26 -2.03 23.18 -2.76
C PRO A 26 -0.67 22.91 -2.10
N ALA A 27 -0.54 21.83 -1.31
CA ALA A 27 0.70 21.46 -0.65
C ALA A 27 1.70 20.71 -1.56
N GLU A 28 1.28 20.18 -2.71
CA GLU A 28 2.15 19.36 -3.59
C GLU A 28 3.42 20.06 -4.04
N PRO A 29 3.43 21.35 -4.44
CA PRO A 29 4.67 22.04 -4.78
C PRO A 29 5.63 22.16 -3.59
N THR A 30 5.12 22.46 -2.40
CA THR A 30 5.91 22.52 -1.17
C THR A 30 6.46 21.14 -0.79
N TYR A 31 5.66 20.09 -0.93
CA TYR A 31 6.09 18.71 -0.72
C TYR A 31 7.26 18.35 -1.64
N ALA A 32 7.12 18.63 -2.94
CA ALA A 32 8.18 18.33 -3.92
C ALA A 32 9.49 19.06 -3.60
N GLU A 33 9.42 20.35 -3.20
CA GLU A 33 10.58 21.14 -2.77
C GLU A 33 11.24 20.54 -1.52
N GLN A 34 10.44 20.21 -0.50
CA GLN A 34 10.96 19.63 0.74
C GLN A 34 11.56 18.24 0.50
N ARG A 35 10.97 17.41 -0.38
CA ARG A 35 11.54 16.11 -0.78
C ARG A 35 12.91 16.27 -1.45
N ARG A 36 13.05 17.24 -2.34
CA ARG A 36 14.32 17.56 -2.99
C ARG A 36 15.36 17.98 -1.95
N THR A 37 15.01 18.92 -1.08
CA THR A 37 15.88 19.39 0.00
C THR A 37 16.34 18.26 0.92
N LEU A 38 15.43 17.39 1.35
CA LEU A 38 15.76 16.22 2.19
C LEU A 38 16.71 15.25 1.45
N THR A 39 16.51 15.06 0.16
CA THR A 39 17.41 14.23 -0.67
C THR A 39 18.81 14.82 -0.77
N GLU A 40 18.92 16.12 -1.00
CA GLU A 40 20.21 16.86 -1.04
C GLU A 40 20.95 16.82 0.30
N GLN A 41 20.20 16.79 1.41
CA GLN A 41 20.73 16.65 2.76
C GLN A 41 21.13 15.22 3.13
N GLY A 42 20.90 14.23 2.24
CA GLY A 42 21.18 12.82 2.51
C GLY A 42 20.15 12.13 3.42
N THR A 43 18.98 12.72 3.61
CA THR A 43 17.88 12.21 4.43
C THR A 43 16.59 12.00 3.63
N PRO A 44 16.62 11.27 2.49
CA PRO A 44 15.51 11.18 1.55
C PRO A 44 14.26 10.50 2.11
N HIS A 45 14.36 9.83 3.25
CA HIS A 45 13.27 9.09 3.88
C HIS A 45 12.70 9.78 5.14
N HIS A 46 13.14 11.01 5.42
CA HIS A 46 12.46 11.84 6.41
C HIS A 46 11.14 12.36 5.86
N LEU A 47 10.15 12.47 6.74
CA LEU A 47 8.85 13.02 6.35
C LEU A 47 8.99 14.53 6.07
N PRO A 48 8.51 15.01 4.92
CA PRO A 48 8.44 16.45 4.65
C PRO A 48 7.59 17.17 5.69
N PRO A 49 8.05 18.30 6.25
CA PRO A 49 7.31 19.05 7.29
C PRO A 49 5.87 19.39 6.91
N VAL A 50 5.60 19.70 5.66
CA VAL A 50 4.24 20.01 5.19
C VAL A 50 3.27 18.85 5.42
N VAL A 51 3.74 17.61 5.43
CA VAL A 51 2.87 16.44 5.70
C VAL A 51 2.47 16.39 7.18
N GLU A 52 3.35 16.79 8.12
CA GLU A 52 2.98 16.90 9.54
C GLU A 52 1.91 18.00 9.75
N GLU A 53 2.02 19.12 9.04
CA GLU A 53 0.99 20.16 9.07
C GLU A 53 -0.35 19.62 8.56
N LEU A 54 -0.34 18.86 7.47
CA LEU A 54 -1.54 18.22 6.91
C LEU A 54 -2.15 17.18 7.86
N LYS A 55 -1.33 16.46 8.63
CA LYS A 55 -1.80 15.52 9.66
C LYS A 55 -2.60 16.23 10.74
N GLU A 56 -2.14 17.39 11.22
CA GLU A 56 -2.88 18.17 12.20
C GLU A 56 -4.24 18.64 11.65
N VAL A 57 -4.27 19.07 10.39
CA VAL A 57 -5.53 19.47 9.73
C VAL A 57 -6.47 18.26 9.59
N ALA A 58 -5.98 17.11 9.11
CA ALA A 58 -6.79 15.90 8.97
C ALA A 58 -7.36 15.43 10.33
N ARG A 59 -6.54 15.47 11.41
CA ARG A 59 -7.00 15.16 12.78
C ARG A 59 -8.11 16.10 13.22
N SER A 60 -7.90 17.40 13.10
CA SER A 60 -8.88 18.42 13.52
C SER A 60 -10.22 18.28 12.78
N GLN A 61 -10.19 17.78 11.57
CA GLN A 61 -11.35 17.48 10.74
C GLN A 61 -11.92 16.08 10.95
N GLY A 62 -11.36 15.25 11.86
CA GLY A 62 -11.80 13.87 12.08
C GLY A 62 -11.65 12.95 10.87
N LEU A 63 -10.59 13.17 10.06
CA LEU A 63 -10.24 12.37 8.88
C LEU A 63 -9.08 11.41 9.16
N TRP A 64 -8.93 10.99 10.40
CA TRP A 64 -7.82 10.18 10.88
C TRP A 64 -8.20 8.71 10.98
N ASN A 65 -7.36 7.78 10.52
CA ASN A 65 -7.56 6.33 10.58
C ASN A 65 -8.83 5.81 9.88
N LEU A 66 -9.35 6.48 8.87
CA LEU A 66 -10.60 6.11 8.20
C LEU A 66 -10.58 4.70 7.56
N PHE A 67 -9.41 4.10 7.40
CA PHE A 67 -9.25 2.75 6.86
C PHE A 67 -9.73 1.64 7.81
N LEU A 68 -9.82 1.92 9.11
CA LEU A 68 -10.26 0.95 10.10
C LEU A 68 -11.73 0.57 9.88
N PRO A 69 -12.05 -0.73 9.73
CA PRO A 69 -13.42 -1.13 9.49
C PRO A 69 -14.29 -0.90 10.73
N GLU A 70 -15.60 -0.77 10.53
CA GLU A 70 -16.60 -0.55 11.58
C GLU A 70 -16.46 -1.53 12.76
N SER A 71 -16.10 -2.78 12.49
CA SER A 71 -15.87 -3.78 13.52
C SER A 71 -14.70 -3.45 14.46
N THR A 72 -13.75 -2.63 14.00
CA THR A 72 -12.55 -2.21 14.76
C THR A 72 -12.73 -0.81 15.33
N ASP A 73 -13.31 0.09 14.55
CA ASP A 73 -13.59 1.47 14.94
C ASP A 73 -15.06 1.84 14.66
N PRO A 74 -15.98 1.54 15.58
CA PRO A 74 -17.39 1.92 15.44
C PRO A 74 -17.62 3.43 15.34
N ALA A 75 -16.65 4.27 15.78
CA ALA A 75 -16.80 5.73 15.73
C ALA A 75 -16.86 6.24 14.29
N HIS A 76 -16.07 5.68 13.39
CA HIS A 76 -16.14 6.01 11.96
C HIS A 76 -17.28 5.24 11.27
N GLY A 77 -17.51 3.97 11.63
CA GLY A 77 -18.61 3.14 11.12
C GLY A 77 -18.56 2.97 9.60
N LEU A 78 -17.36 2.83 9.02
CA LEU A 78 -17.13 2.61 7.59
C LEU A 78 -16.92 1.13 7.31
N THR A 79 -17.58 0.61 6.28
CA THR A 79 -17.30 -0.73 5.74
C THR A 79 -16.08 -0.70 4.82
N VAL A 80 -15.59 -1.87 4.38
CA VAL A 80 -14.51 -1.93 3.37
C VAL A 80 -14.95 -1.28 2.06
N ALA A 81 -16.20 -1.47 1.65
CA ALA A 81 -16.76 -0.84 0.46
C ALA A 81 -16.88 0.69 0.63
N ASP A 82 -17.26 1.18 1.80
CA ASP A 82 -17.33 2.61 2.08
C ASP A 82 -15.95 3.29 2.00
N TYR A 83 -14.95 2.69 2.66
CA TYR A 83 -13.59 3.23 2.61
C TYR A 83 -12.96 3.12 1.22
N ALA A 84 -13.37 2.16 0.39
CA ALA A 84 -12.88 2.02 -0.98
C ALA A 84 -13.06 3.31 -1.80
N HIS A 85 -14.20 3.99 -1.69
CA HIS A 85 -14.44 5.28 -2.35
C HIS A 85 -13.49 6.38 -1.86
N ILE A 86 -13.20 6.40 -0.55
CA ILE A 86 -12.25 7.36 0.06
C ILE A 86 -10.82 7.06 -0.41
N ALA A 87 -10.45 5.79 -0.46
CA ALA A 87 -9.15 5.35 -0.93
C ALA A 87 -8.88 5.77 -2.39
N GLU A 88 -9.90 5.78 -3.25
CA GLU A 88 -9.78 6.28 -4.62
C GLU A 88 -9.42 7.77 -4.64
N VAL A 89 -10.15 8.60 -3.90
CA VAL A 89 -9.90 10.05 -3.85
C VAL A 89 -8.49 10.34 -3.33
N THR A 90 -8.08 9.70 -2.24
CA THR A 90 -6.72 9.87 -1.68
C THR A 90 -5.62 9.34 -2.59
N GLY A 91 -5.94 8.37 -3.45
CA GLY A 91 -5.03 7.83 -4.47
C GLY A 91 -4.61 8.84 -5.54
N ARG A 92 -5.35 9.94 -5.72
CA ARG A 92 -4.99 11.03 -6.64
C ARG A 92 -3.73 11.79 -6.19
N SER A 93 -3.40 11.79 -4.88
CA SER A 93 -2.14 12.29 -4.30
C SER A 93 -1.58 11.24 -3.34
N ILE A 94 -1.13 10.13 -3.93
CA ILE A 94 -0.86 8.87 -3.23
C ILE A 94 0.27 8.95 -2.19
N GLU A 95 1.23 9.85 -2.37
CA GLU A 95 2.34 10.04 -1.43
C GLU A 95 1.95 10.90 -0.22
N ILE A 96 1.01 11.84 -0.39
CA ILE A 96 0.66 12.83 0.62
C ILE A 96 -0.61 12.44 1.38
N ALA A 97 -1.72 12.25 0.65
CA ALA A 97 -3.04 12.16 1.28
C ALA A 97 -3.20 10.93 2.21
N PRO A 98 -2.80 9.70 1.81
CA PRO A 98 -2.88 8.56 2.72
C PRO A 98 -2.02 8.75 3.98
N GLU A 99 -0.83 9.35 3.87
CA GLU A 99 0.05 9.62 5.02
C GLU A 99 -0.55 10.68 5.93
N ALA A 100 -1.06 11.78 5.38
CA ALA A 100 -1.70 12.84 6.13
C ALA A 100 -2.92 12.39 6.95
N MET A 101 -3.59 11.32 6.52
CA MET A 101 -4.76 10.76 7.19
C MET A 101 -4.44 9.51 8.04
N ASN A 102 -3.18 9.16 8.23
CA ASN A 102 -2.71 7.92 8.86
C ASN A 102 -3.33 6.66 8.23
N CYS A 103 -3.52 6.68 6.94
CA CYS A 103 -4.09 5.59 6.15
C CYS A 103 -3.06 4.97 5.19
N SER A 104 -1.76 5.27 5.38
CA SER A 104 -0.69 4.80 4.49
C SER A 104 -0.26 3.38 4.81
N ALA A 105 0.09 2.62 3.77
CA ALA A 105 0.77 1.33 3.94
C ALA A 105 2.27 1.56 4.23
N PRO A 106 2.93 0.65 4.95
CA PRO A 106 2.46 -0.66 5.41
C PRO A 106 1.69 -0.62 6.74
N ASP A 107 1.63 0.53 7.42
CA ASP A 107 1.09 0.63 8.78
C ASP A 107 -0.37 0.19 8.87
N THR A 108 -1.22 0.53 7.89
CA THR A 108 -2.62 0.10 7.91
C THR A 108 -2.75 -1.42 8.08
N GLY A 109 -2.03 -2.20 7.27
CA GLY A 109 -2.04 -3.65 7.39
C GLY A 109 -1.37 -4.17 8.67
N ASN A 110 -0.36 -3.48 9.19
CA ASN A 110 0.31 -3.84 10.43
C ASN A 110 -0.57 -3.53 11.66
N MET A 111 -1.29 -2.41 11.64
CA MET A 111 -2.31 -2.09 12.66
C MET A 111 -3.43 -3.12 12.69
N GLU A 112 -3.92 -3.57 11.54
CA GLU A 112 -4.90 -4.66 11.45
C GLU A 112 -4.37 -5.98 12.02
N VAL A 113 -3.11 -6.35 11.73
CA VAL A 113 -2.48 -7.55 12.32
C VAL A 113 -2.41 -7.45 13.83
N LEU A 114 -1.94 -6.33 14.38
CA LEU A 114 -1.85 -6.12 15.82
C LEU A 114 -3.23 -6.12 16.49
N HIS A 115 -4.23 -5.54 15.82
CA HIS A 115 -5.61 -5.57 16.30
C HIS A 115 -6.16 -6.99 16.38
N MET A 116 -6.01 -7.78 15.31
CA MET A 116 -6.60 -9.13 15.21
C MET A 116 -5.86 -10.19 16.06
N PHE A 117 -4.53 -10.11 16.10
CA PHE A 117 -3.68 -11.18 16.61
C PHE A 117 -2.76 -10.77 17.76
N GLY A 118 -2.62 -9.49 18.04
CA GLY A 118 -1.78 -8.99 19.11
C GLY A 118 -2.39 -9.25 20.49
N THR A 119 -1.55 -9.48 21.50
CA THR A 119 -1.95 -9.48 22.91
C THR A 119 -2.26 -8.04 23.37
N ASP A 120 -2.92 -7.88 24.52
CA ASP A 120 -3.22 -6.56 25.05
C ASP A 120 -1.93 -5.74 25.31
N ALA A 121 -0.86 -6.41 25.78
CA ALA A 121 0.45 -5.77 25.96
C ALA A 121 1.05 -5.31 24.62
N GLN A 122 1.00 -6.13 23.57
CA GLN A 122 1.46 -5.77 22.24
C GLN A 122 0.64 -4.65 21.62
N ARG A 123 -0.68 -4.63 21.82
CA ARG A 123 -1.56 -3.53 21.38
C ARG A 123 -1.22 -2.22 22.10
N ALA A 124 -1.10 -2.24 23.42
CA ALA A 124 -0.72 -1.04 24.17
C ALA A 124 0.65 -0.51 23.79
N GLN A 125 1.62 -1.40 23.56
CA GLN A 125 2.99 -1.01 23.24
C GLN A 125 3.16 -0.51 21.78
N TRP A 126 2.47 -1.11 20.82
CA TRP A 126 2.73 -0.89 19.39
C TRP A 126 1.53 -0.38 18.60
N LEU A 127 0.32 -0.93 18.82
CA LEU A 127 -0.88 -0.51 18.07
C LEU A 127 -1.31 0.91 18.42
N GLU A 128 -1.40 1.22 19.72
CA GLU A 128 -1.81 2.57 20.15
C GLU A 128 -0.89 3.67 19.61
N PRO A 129 0.46 3.57 19.69
CA PRO A 129 1.34 4.56 19.09
C PRO A 129 1.25 4.65 17.56
N LEU A 130 0.93 3.54 16.87
CA LEU A 130 0.70 3.52 15.42
C LEU A 130 -0.62 4.24 15.07
N LEU A 131 -1.70 3.96 15.80
CA LEU A 131 -2.99 4.65 15.64
C LEU A 131 -2.87 6.15 15.91
N ASP A 132 -2.03 6.52 16.87
CA ASP A 132 -1.70 7.93 17.13
C ASP A 132 -0.76 8.54 16.05
N GLY A 133 -0.18 7.74 15.17
CA GLY A 133 0.81 8.20 14.19
C GLY A 133 2.13 8.69 14.80
N ARG A 134 2.41 8.33 16.08
CA ARG A 134 3.66 8.68 16.76
C ARG A 134 4.86 7.86 16.30
N ILE A 135 4.62 6.64 15.85
CA ILE A 135 5.60 5.74 15.27
C ILE A 135 5.13 5.21 13.92
N ARG A 136 6.04 4.62 13.20
CA ARG A 136 5.78 3.87 11.97
C ARG A 136 6.22 2.42 12.16
N SER A 137 5.79 1.56 11.25
CA SER A 137 6.12 0.14 11.25
C SER A 137 6.49 -0.36 9.86
N SER A 138 7.06 -1.56 9.79
CA SER A 138 7.34 -2.22 8.53
C SER A 138 6.94 -3.69 8.58
N PHE A 139 6.74 -4.28 7.39
CA PHE A 139 6.44 -5.70 7.24
C PHE A 139 7.59 -6.40 6.53
N ALA A 140 8.37 -7.18 7.30
CA ALA A 140 9.59 -7.82 6.85
C ALA A 140 9.32 -9.29 6.46
N MET A 141 8.83 -9.50 5.23
CA MET A 141 8.50 -10.84 4.72
C MET A 141 9.42 -11.26 3.57
N THR A 142 9.55 -10.44 2.54
CA THR A 142 10.24 -10.77 1.29
C THR A 142 11.75 -10.92 1.49
N GLU A 143 12.36 -11.91 0.81
CA GLU A 143 13.79 -12.22 0.89
C GLU A 143 14.44 -12.17 -0.50
N PRO A 144 15.71 -11.74 -0.61
CA PRO A 144 16.41 -11.67 -1.90
C PRO A 144 16.79 -13.05 -2.45
N ASP A 145 17.04 -14.01 -1.58
CA ASP A 145 17.68 -15.28 -1.95
C ASP A 145 16.67 -16.39 -2.29
N VAL A 146 15.37 -16.14 -2.09
CA VAL A 146 14.28 -17.09 -2.37
C VAL A 146 13.12 -16.42 -3.08
N ALA A 147 12.32 -17.20 -3.82
CA ALA A 147 11.10 -16.71 -4.45
C ALA A 147 9.99 -16.51 -3.39
N SER A 148 9.98 -15.37 -2.73
CA SER A 148 9.09 -15.06 -1.61
C SER A 148 7.62 -14.87 -2.01
N SER A 149 7.30 -14.83 -3.30
CA SER A 149 5.93 -14.92 -3.81
C SER A 149 5.26 -16.26 -3.46
N ASP A 150 6.06 -17.29 -3.23
CA ASP A 150 5.67 -18.47 -2.48
C ASP A 150 6.13 -18.32 -1.02
N ALA A 151 5.23 -17.95 -0.14
CA ALA A 151 5.53 -17.69 1.26
C ALA A 151 6.11 -18.91 2.01
N THR A 152 5.93 -20.10 1.47
CA THR A 152 6.51 -21.32 2.05
C THR A 152 8.04 -21.44 1.85
N ASN A 153 8.59 -20.65 0.90
CA ASN A 153 10.04 -20.58 0.65
C ASN A 153 10.80 -19.68 1.62
N ILE A 154 10.13 -18.91 2.47
CA ILE A 154 10.78 -18.03 3.46
C ILE A 154 11.86 -18.81 4.20
N ALA A 155 13.11 -18.30 4.19
CA ALA A 155 14.30 -18.97 4.74
C ALA A 155 14.82 -18.32 6.03
N THR A 156 14.48 -17.06 6.32
CA THR A 156 14.82 -16.41 7.60
C THR A 156 14.41 -17.30 8.76
N ARG A 157 15.37 -17.60 9.66
CA ARG A 157 15.16 -18.51 10.79
C ARG A 157 14.78 -17.73 12.04
N ILE A 158 13.85 -18.29 12.80
CA ILE A 158 13.44 -17.84 14.13
C ILE A 158 13.60 -19.05 15.05
N GLU A 159 14.63 -19.05 15.88
CA GLU A 159 14.96 -20.19 16.74
C GLU A 159 14.68 -19.86 18.19
N ARG A 160 13.96 -20.74 18.89
CA ARG A 160 13.70 -20.58 20.32
C ARG A 160 14.98 -20.82 21.13
N ASP A 161 15.34 -19.89 22.01
CA ASP A 161 16.46 -20.02 22.94
C ASP A 161 16.03 -19.51 24.32
N GLY A 162 15.55 -20.41 25.16
CA GLY A 162 14.98 -20.10 26.47
C GLY A 162 13.71 -19.24 26.34
N ASP A 163 13.73 -18.06 26.93
CA ASP A 163 12.62 -17.10 26.90
C ASP A 163 12.70 -16.11 25.74
N ASP A 164 13.64 -16.31 24.81
CA ASP A 164 13.85 -15.48 23.66
C ASP A 164 13.68 -16.24 22.33
N TYR A 165 13.52 -15.48 21.25
CA TYR A 165 13.77 -15.92 19.87
C TYR A 165 15.06 -15.28 19.36
N VAL A 166 15.86 -16.08 18.65
CA VAL A 166 17.06 -15.66 17.93
C VAL A 166 16.75 -15.67 16.44
N ILE A 167 16.96 -14.54 15.78
CA ILE A 167 16.58 -14.32 14.39
C ILE A 167 17.83 -14.18 13.54
N ASN A 168 17.90 -14.97 12.46
CA ASN A 168 18.97 -14.93 11.46
C ASN A 168 18.38 -14.95 10.05
N GLY A 169 18.77 -14.00 9.22
CA GLY A 169 18.31 -13.93 7.84
C GLY A 169 18.45 -12.55 7.22
N ARG A 170 17.86 -12.42 6.04
CA ARG A 170 17.92 -11.20 5.24
C ARG A 170 16.58 -10.91 4.60
N LYS A 171 16.08 -9.70 4.77
CA LYS A 171 14.83 -9.22 4.19
C LYS A 171 15.11 -8.05 3.25
N TRP A 172 14.28 -7.90 2.23
CA TRP A 172 14.35 -6.75 1.34
C TRP A 172 12.94 -6.29 0.95
N TRP A 173 12.84 -5.17 0.24
CA TRP A 173 11.57 -4.52 -0.07
C TRP A 173 10.70 -4.30 1.19
N THR A 174 11.37 -4.08 2.32
CA THR A 174 10.73 -3.79 3.59
C THR A 174 10.37 -2.31 3.62
N THR A 175 9.18 -2.02 3.10
CA THR A 175 8.66 -0.64 2.98
C THR A 175 8.48 -0.02 4.36
N GLY A 176 8.92 1.22 4.52
CA GLY A 176 8.87 1.96 5.78
C GLY A 176 10.10 1.81 6.67
N ALA A 177 10.99 0.86 6.39
CA ALA A 177 12.13 0.57 7.27
C ALA A 177 13.22 1.65 7.30
N LEU A 178 13.18 2.61 6.39
CA LEU A 178 14.13 3.73 6.34
C LEU A 178 13.55 5.02 6.91
N ASP A 179 12.27 5.04 7.23
CA ASP A 179 11.66 6.16 7.95
C ASP A 179 12.24 6.21 9.38
N PRO A 180 12.80 7.32 9.84
CA PRO A 180 13.37 7.43 11.19
C PRO A 180 12.35 7.18 12.30
N ARG A 181 11.05 7.25 12.02
CA ARG A 181 9.97 6.94 12.95
C ARG A 181 9.61 5.45 12.99
N CYS A 182 10.19 4.62 12.09
CA CYS A 182 9.95 3.18 12.10
C CYS A 182 10.51 2.57 13.38
N ALA A 183 9.61 2.18 14.29
CA ALA A 183 9.99 1.64 15.59
C ALA A 183 9.91 0.10 15.65
N ILE A 184 9.12 -0.52 14.77
CA ILE A 184 8.79 -1.94 14.86
C ILE A 184 8.68 -2.61 13.49
N LEU A 185 9.23 -3.81 13.38
CA LEU A 185 9.05 -4.72 12.25
C LEU A 185 8.09 -5.85 12.65
N ILE A 186 7.14 -6.18 11.78
CA ILE A 186 6.47 -7.47 11.80
C ILE A 186 7.25 -8.41 10.88
N LEU A 187 8.04 -9.31 11.48
CA LEU A 187 8.92 -10.19 10.73
C LEU A 187 8.29 -11.56 10.58
N MET A 188 8.23 -12.08 9.34
CA MET A 188 7.88 -13.46 9.05
C MET A 188 9.13 -14.30 8.84
N GLY A 189 9.27 -15.38 9.59
CA GLY A 189 10.39 -16.32 9.49
C GLY A 189 9.95 -17.75 9.80
N LYS A 190 10.84 -18.69 9.59
CA LYS A 190 10.62 -20.12 9.78
C LYS A 190 11.02 -20.53 11.19
N THR A 191 10.03 -20.99 11.99
CA THR A 191 10.25 -21.50 13.36
C THR A 191 10.40 -23.00 13.40
N ASP A 192 9.62 -23.74 12.62
CA ASP A 192 9.69 -25.22 12.58
C ASP A 192 9.75 -25.73 11.13
N PRO A 193 10.95 -25.98 10.59
CA PRO A 193 11.10 -26.55 9.23
C PRO A 193 10.52 -27.97 9.08
N GLY A 194 10.28 -28.68 10.18
CA GLY A 194 9.72 -30.04 10.20
C GLY A 194 8.19 -30.09 10.21
N ALA A 195 7.53 -28.96 10.48
CA ALA A 195 6.08 -28.88 10.48
C ALA A 195 5.47 -28.99 9.07
N GLU A 196 4.14 -29.15 9.01
CA GLU A 196 3.40 -29.06 7.74
C GLU A 196 3.69 -27.73 7.04
N THR A 197 3.74 -27.73 5.70
CA THR A 197 4.23 -26.63 4.85
C THR A 197 3.69 -25.24 5.23
N HIS A 198 2.39 -25.12 5.56
CA HIS A 198 1.77 -23.84 5.94
C HIS A 198 1.84 -23.54 7.45
N ARG A 199 2.52 -24.37 8.21
CA ARG A 199 2.73 -24.20 9.66
C ARG A 199 4.22 -24.05 10.04
N GLN A 200 5.09 -23.90 9.06
CA GLN A 200 6.53 -23.72 9.29
C GLN A 200 6.89 -22.29 9.72
N GLN A 201 6.06 -21.30 9.36
CA GLN A 201 6.36 -19.88 9.56
C GLN A 201 5.58 -19.30 10.73
N SER A 202 6.23 -18.38 11.44
CA SER A 202 5.66 -17.56 12.49
C SER A 202 5.88 -16.07 12.21
N MET A 203 5.17 -15.21 12.90
CA MET A 203 5.38 -13.77 12.90
C MET A 203 5.82 -13.28 14.27
N VAL A 204 6.86 -12.45 14.27
CA VAL A 204 7.46 -11.91 15.49
C VAL A 204 7.64 -10.41 15.37
N LEU A 205 7.35 -9.68 16.43
CA LEU A 205 7.62 -8.26 16.57
C LEU A 205 9.11 -8.05 16.86
N VAL A 206 9.78 -7.28 16.01
CA VAL A 206 11.22 -6.98 16.16
C VAL A 206 11.39 -5.46 16.23
N PRO A 207 11.71 -4.87 17.39
CA PRO A 207 12.06 -3.45 17.47
C PRO A 207 13.24 -3.13 16.54
N MET A 208 13.19 -1.96 15.90
CA MET A 208 14.24 -1.56 14.93
C MET A 208 15.61 -1.37 15.57
N ASP A 209 15.67 -1.05 16.85
CA ASP A 209 16.88 -0.87 17.65
C ASP A 209 17.43 -2.17 18.26
N THR A 210 16.84 -3.32 17.94
CA THR A 210 17.32 -4.62 18.42
C THR A 210 18.75 -4.89 17.93
N PRO A 211 19.72 -5.20 18.82
CA PRO A 211 21.06 -5.58 18.42
C PRO A 211 21.04 -6.73 17.41
N GLY A 212 21.82 -6.60 16.33
CA GLY A 212 21.83 -7.56 15.23
C GLY A 212 20.85 -7.23 14.09
N VAL A 213 20.00 -6.22 14.23
CA VAL A 213 19.19 -5.66 13.13
C VAL A 213 19.98 -4.55 12.44
N THR A 214 20.20 -4.68 11.13
CA THR A 214 20.94 -3.65 10.36
C THR A 214 20.25 -3.38 9.03
N VAL A 215 19.89 -2.11 8.79
CA VAL A 215 19.43 -1.64 7.48
C VAL A 215 20.65 -1.48 6.58
N GLN A 216 20.71 -2.22 5.48
CA GLN A 216 21.86 -2.26 4.57
C GLN A 216 21.81 -1.18 3.51
N ARG A 217 20.65 -0.96 2.92
CA ARG A 217 20.44 0.03 1.84
C ARG A 217 18.98 0.29 1.57
N SER A 218 18.72 1.38 0.84
CA SER A 218 17.44 1.67 0.19
C SER A 218 17.38 1.03 -1.19
N LEU A 219 16.20 0.56 -1.58
CA LEU A 219 15.90 -0.02 -2.90
C LEU A 219 14.98 0.93 -3.66
N PRO A 220 15.47 1.66 -4.67
CA PRO A 220 14.64 2.54 -5.47
C PRO A 220 13.83 1.76 -6.52
N VAL A 221 12.66 2.28 -6.88
CA VAL A 221 11.84 1.79 -7.99
C VAL A 221 12.15 2.63 -9.23
N PHE A 222 12.79 2.08 -10.26
CA PHE A 222 13.25 2.80 -11.44
C PHE A 222 14.08 4.08 -11.14
N GLY A 223 14.80 4.09 -10.02
CA GLY A 223 15.57 5.25 -9.57
C GLY A 223 14.79 6.21 -8.66
N TYR A 224 13.46 6.07 -8.53
CA TYR A 224 12.67 6.86 -7.59
C TYR A 224 12.73 6.26 -6.18
N HIS A 225 13.01 7.10 -5.20
CA HIS A 225 12.97 6.72 -3.79
C HIS A 225 11.58 6.98 -3.22
N ASP A 226 10.97 5.93 -2.69
CA ASP A 226 9.75 6.05 -1.88
C ASP A 226 10.00 6.93 -0.64
N GLN A 227 8.99 7.67 -0.19
CA GLN A 227 9.12 8.56 0.97
C GLN A 227 9.57 7.82 2.22
N HIS A 228 9.04 6.62 2.46
CA HIS A 228 9.36 5.81 3.65
C HIS A 228 10.50 4.83 3.41
N GLY A 229 10.94 4.69 2.16
CA GLY A 229 11.99 3.81 1.68
C GLY A 229 11.62 2.33 1.70
N HIS A 230 12.23 1.59 0.78
CA HIS A 230 12.17 0.12 0.76
C HIS A 230 13.51 -0.41 1.25
N GLY A 231 13.57 -0.90 2.50
CA GLY A 231 14.81 -1.33 3.13
C GLY A 231 15.23 -2.74 2.75
N GLU A 232 16.54 -2.93 2.61
CA GLU A 232 17.17 -4.24 2.76
C GLU A 232 17.72 -4.34 4.16
N ILE A 233 17.34 -5.39 4.90
CA ILE A 233 17.64 -5.57 6.32
C ILE A 233 18.28 -6.94 6.55
N THR A 234 19.35 -6.98 7.33
CA THR A 234 19.95 -8.22 7.85
C THR A 234 19.66 -8.37 9.33
N PHE A 235 19.47 -9.63 9.71
CA PHE A 235 19.30 -10.08 11.10
C PHE A 235 20.45 -11.06 11.38
N ASP A 236 21.32 -10.69 12.30
CA ASP A 236 22.49 -11.48 12.71
C ASP A 236 22.43 -11.71 14.23
N GLY A 237 21.84 -12.83 14.61
CA GLY A 237 21.63 -13.18 16.00
C GLY A 237 20.71 -12.20 16.74
N ALA A 238 19.80 -11.53 16.05
CA ALA A 238 18.88 -10.56 16.67
C ALA A 238 17.96 -11.28 17.67
N ARG A 239 18.01 -10.85 18.94
CA ARG A 239 17.28 -11.50 20.04
C ARG A 239 16.08 -10.63 20.45
N VAL A 240 14.93 -11.28 20.55
CA VAL A 240 13.71 -10.67 21.04
C VAL A 240 13.00 -11.59 22.03
N PRO A 241 12.30 -11.06 23.05
CA PRO A 241 11.53 -11.89 23.96
C PRO A 241 10.51 -12.77 23.23
N ALA A 242 10.28 -13.97 23.73
CA ALA A 242 9.28 -14.88 23.17
C ALA A 242 7.85 -14.30 23.20
N SER A 243 7.58 -13.38 24.11
CA SER A 243 6.33 -12.62 24.16
C SER A 243 6.10 -11.71 22.95
N ASN A 244 7.11 -11.53 22.10
CA ASN A 244 6.98 -10.80 20.82
C ASN A 244 6.38 -11.66 19.69
N LEU A 245 6.09 -12.93 19.92
CA LEU A 245 5.34 -13.77 18.99
C LEU A 245 3.94 -13.19 18.78
N ILE A 246 3.52 -13.04 17.53
CA ILE A 246 2.15 -12.65 17.18
C ILE A 246 1.31 -13.92 16.98
N GLY A 247 0.24 -14.05 17.74
CA GLY A 247 -0.61 -15.26 17.72
C GLY A 247 0.11 -16.48 18.27
N GLU A 248 0.22 -17.55 17.47
CA GLU A 248 0.86 -18.84 17.83
C GLU A 248 2.01 -19.17 16.88
N GLU A 249 2.94 -20.03 17.35
CA GLU A 249 3.94 -20.59 16.45
C GLU A 249 3.29 -21.36 15.30
N GLY A 250 3.81 -21.19 14.10
CA GLY A 250 3.27 -21.79 12.89
C GLY A 250 2.03 -21.07 12.32
N ALA A 251 1.58 -19.97 12.89
CA ALA A 251 0.44 -19.19 12.38
C ALA A 251 0.84 -18.13 11.34
N GLY A 252 2.14 -17.93 11.08
CA GLY A 252 2.63 -16.83 10.23
C GLY A 252 2.00 -16.77 8.84
N PHE A 253 1.80 -17.91 8.19
CA PHE A 253 1.15 -17.97 6.89
C PHE A 253 -0.33 -17.49 6.95
N ALA A 254 -1.08 -17.94 7.96
CA ALA A 254 -2.49 -17.56 8.13
C ALA A 254 -2.62 -16.07 8.45
N ILE A 255 -1.74 -15.52 9.31
CA ILE A 255 -1.70 -14.09 9.65
C ILE A 255 -1.38 -13.25 8.40
N ALA A 256 -0.40 -13.67 7.57
CA ALA A 256 -0.07 -12.99 6.32
C ALA A 256 -1.29 -12.92 5.37
N GLN A 257 -2.06 -14.00 5.24
CA GLN A 257 -3.24 -14.03 4.39
C GLN A 257 -4.36 -13.12 4.93
N ALA A 258 -4.56 -13.07 6.26
CA ALA A 258 -5.56 -12.20 6.88
C ALA A 258 -5.23 -10.71 6.64
N ARG A 259 -3.96 -10.31 6.80
CA ARG A 259 -3.47 -8.95 6.55
C ARG A 259 -3.71 -8.46 5.13
N LEU A 260 -3.49 -9.34 4.15
CA LEU A 260 -3.46 -8.94 2.73
C LEU A 260 -4.85 -8.75 2.10
N GLY A 261 -5.94 -9.17 2.75
CA GLY A 261 -7.29 -9.11 2.20
C GLY A 261 -7.79 -7.68 1.96
N PRO A 262 -8.11 -6.91 3.02
CA PRO A 262 -8.59 -5.53 2.90
C PRO A 262 -7.56 -4.58 2.29
N GLY A 263 -6.28 -4.73 2.63
CA GLY A 263 -5.19 -3.91 2.10
C GLY A 263 -5.14 -3.90 0.57
N ARG A 264 -5.47 -5.02 -0.10
CA ARG A 264 -5.53 -5.10 -1.57
C ARG A 264 -6.64 -4.24 -2.16
N ILE A 265 -7.79 -4.10 -1.49
CA ILE A 265 -8.85 -3.16 -1.92
C ILE A 265 -8.31 -1.74 -1.89
N HIS A 266 -7.68 -1.33 -0.77
CA HIS A 266 -7.13 0.01 -0.60
C HIS A 266 -6.10 0.34 -1.68
N HIS A 267 -5.16 -0.57 -1.94
CA HIS A 267 -4.16 -0.38 -3.00
C HIS A 267 -4.78 -0.28 -4.39
N CYS A 268 -5.74 -1.15 -4.72
CA CYS A 268 -6.39 -1.13 -6.03
C CYS A 268 -7.18 0.17 -6.25
N MET A 269 -7.92 0.65 -5.24
CA MET A 269 -8.65 1.91 -5.35
C MET A 269 -7.71 3.11 -5.47
N ARG A 270 -6.60 3.13 -4.74
CA ARG A 270 -5.58 4.18 -4.92
C ARG A 270 -4.96 4.17 -6.31
N MET A 271 -4.73 2.99 -6.90
CA MET A 271 -4.28 2.89 -8.30
C MET A 271 -5.32 3.45 -9.28
N ILE A 272 -6.60 3.25 -9.00
CA ILE A 272 -7.70 3.82 -9.80
C ILE A 272 -7.70 5.34 -9.66
N GLY A 273 -7.56 5.88 -8.45
CA GLY A 273 -7.42 7.32 -8.22
C GLY A 273 -6.21 7.93 -8.94
N LEU A 274 -5.08 7.22 -8.94
CA LEU A 274 -3.88 7.62 -9.66
C LEU A 274 -4.11 7.64 -11.17
N ALA A 275 -4.82 6.64 -11.71
CA ALA A 275 -5.21 6.56 -13.12
C ALA A 275 -6.17 7.70 -13.50
N GLU A 276 -7.14 8.06 -12.64
CA GLU A 276 -8.02 9.22 -12.83
C GLU A 276 -7.22 10.51 -12.96
N ARG A 277 -6.24 10.72 -12.07
CA ARG A 277 -5.37 11.90 -12.15
C ARG A 277 -4.58 11.93 -13.47
N ALA A 278 -4.01 10.79 -13.87
CA ALA A 278 -3.27 10.70 -15.13
C ALA A 278 -4.17 10.99 -16.35
N LEU A 279 -5.43 10.54 -16.32
CA LEU A 279 -6.42 10.82 -17.36
C LEU A 279 -6.75 12.33 -17.42
N ASP A 280 -6.97 12.98 -16.29
CA ASP A 280 -7.20 14.42 -16.22
C ASP A 280 -6.01 15.20 -16.81
N MET A 281 -4.79 14.87 -16.40
CA MET A 281 -3.57 15.48 -16.95
C MET A 281 -3.45 15.26 -18.47
N MET A 282 -3.80 14.07 -18.96
CA MET A 282 -3.79 13.75 -20.39
C MET A 282 -4.81 14.60 -21.15
N ILE A 283 -6.02 14.78 -20.60
CA ILE A 283 -7.09 15.60 -21.19
C ILE A 283 -6.64 17.07 -21.26
N ASP A 284 -6.16 17.63 -20.16
CA ASP A 284 -5.74 19.04 -20.11
C ASP A 284 -4.58 19.29 -21.07
N ARG A 285 -3.54 18.47 -21.04
CA ARG A 285 -2.43 18.55 -21.97
C ARG A 285 -2.89 18.48 -23.43
N SER A 286 -3.84 17.60 -23.73
CA SER A 286 -4.35 17.41 -25.10
C SER A 286 -5.10 18.64 -25.64
N ARG A 287 -5.73 19.40 -24.77
CA ARG A 287 -6.45 20.65 -25.12
C ARG A 287 -5.49 21.80 -25.36
N GLU A 288 -4.45 21.90 -24.54
CA GLU A 288 -3.48 23.00 -24.59
C GLU A 288 -2.46 22.85 -25.72
N ARG A 289 -1.99 21.63 -25.98
CA ARG A 289 -0.88 21.40 -26.91
C ARG A 289 -1.35 21.35 -28.35
N VAL A 290 -0.80 22.24 -29.16
CA VAL A 290 -1.04 22.30 -30.63
C VAL A 290 0.08 21.61 -31.38
N ALA A 291 -0.27 20.69 -32.29
CA ALA A 291 0.64 20.05 -33.25
C ALA A 291 -0.05 19.91 -34.59
N PHE A 292 0.69 20.14 -35.68
CA PHE A 292 0.15 20.10 -37.05
C PHE A 292 -1.09 21.01 -37.25
N GLY A 293 -1.05 22.19 -36.63
CA GLY A 293 -2.07 23.23 -36.79
C GLY A 293 -3.36 23.06 -36.01
N LYS A 294 -3.48 22.05 -35.12
CA LYS A 294 -4.66 21.81 -34.29
C LYS A 294 -4.28 21.24 -32.92
N PRO A 295 -5.17 21.39 -31.91
CA PRO A 295 -4.97 20.76 -30.59
C PRO A 295 -4.78 19.25 -30.70
N LEU A 296 -3.99 18.64 -29.79
CA LEU A 296 -3.83 17.18 -29.74
C LEU A 296 -5.17 16.47 -29.52
N SER A 297 -6.11 17.09 -28.78
CA SER A 297 -7.47 16.59 -28.60
C SER A 297 -8.27 16.41 -29.91
N ASP A 298 -7.82 17.01 -31.02
CA ASP A 298 -8.39 16.83 -32.35
C ASP A 298 -7.74 15.69 -33.15
N GLN A 299 -6.74 15.03 -32.60
CA GLN A 299 -6.12 13.83 -33.19
C GLN A 299 -6.91 12.57 -32.80
N GLY A 300 -7.24 11.72 -33.77
CA GLY A 300 -8.06 10.53 -33.52
C GLY A 300 -7.43 9.57 -32.49
N VAL A 301 -6.12 9.35 -32.58
CA VAL A 301 -5.38 8.49 -31.64
C VAL A 301 -5.42 8.99 -30.17
N VAL A 302 -5.42 10.31 -29.98
CA VAL A 302 -5.53 10.90 -28.64
C VAL A 302 -6.93 10.72 -28.07
N ARG A 303 -7.97 10.94 -28.90
CA ARG A 303 -9.37 10.66 -28.53
C ARG A 303 -9.59 9.21 -28.16
N GLU A 304 -9.02 8.28 -28.92
CA GLU A 304 -9.06 6.85 -28.62
C GLU A 304 -8.39 6.54 -27.28
N SER A 305 -7.20 7.09 -27.01
CA SER A 305 -6.48 6.92 -25.74
C SER A 305 -7.28 7.41 -24.55
N ILE A 306 -7.95 8.56 -24.66
CA ILE A 306 -8.85 9.12 -23.61
C ILE A 306 -10.04 8.17 -23.39
N ALA A 307 -10.70 7.73 -24.47
CA ALA A 307 -11.88 6.86 -24.37
C ALA A 307 -11.55 5.49 -23.77
N LEU A 308 -10.47 4.84 -24.22
CA LEU A 308 -10.00 3.57 -23.66
C LEU A 308 -9.65 3.71 -22.18
N SER A 309 -8.95 4.78 -21.80
CA SER A 309 -8.59 5.03 -20.40
C SER A 309 -9.83 5.15 -19.53
N ARG A 310 -10.87 5.88 -19.96
CA ARG A 310 -12.13 5.97 -19.22
C ARG A 310 -12.80 4.62 -19.04
N ILE A 311 -12.92 3.84 -20.13
CA ILE A 311 -13.54 2.51 -20.09
C ILE A 311 -12.80 1.57 -19.13
N GLU A 312 -11.47 1.53 -19.21
CA GLU A 312 -10.64 0.64 -18.39
C GLU A 312 -10.67 1.02 -16.90
N ILE A 313 -10.64 2.33 -16.58
CA ILE A 313 -10.79 2.83 -15.22
C ILE A 313 -12.14 2.40 -14.64
N ASP A 314 -13.23 2.59 -15.36
CA ASP A 314 -14.57 2.23 -14.88
C ASP A 314 -14.72 0.72 -14.69
N GLN A 315 -14.17 -0.10 -15.58
CA GLN A 315 -14.13 -1.56 -15.43
C GLN A 315 -13.35 -1.98 -14.16
N ALA A 316 -12.16 -1.40 -13.93
CA ALA A 316 -11.34 -1.67 -12.77
C ALA A 316 -12.03 -1.27 -11.47
N ARG A 317 -12.66 -0.09 -11.46
CA ARG A 317 -13.44 0.42 -10.31
C ARG A 317 -14.59 -0.50 -9.96
N LEU A 318 -15.44 -0.85 -10.93
CA LEU A 318 -16.59 -1.72 -10.70
C LEU A 318 -16.17 -3.10 -10.19
N LEU A 319 -15.09 -3.67 -10.72
CA LEU A 319 -14.57 -4.95 -10.25
C LEU A 319 -14.04 -4.83 -8.80
N THR A 320 -13.36 -3.74 -8.47
CA THR A 320 -12.81 -3.50 -7.12
C THR A 320 -13.94 -3.27 -6.11
N MET A 321 -14.94 -2.47 -6.46
CA MET A 321 -16.12 -2.25 -5.61
C MET A 321 -16.91 -3.54 -5.39
N LYS A 322 -17.04 -4.41 -6.40
CA LYS A 322 -17.62 -5.75 -6.24
C LYS A 322 -16.85 -6.57 -5.21
N ALA A 323 -15.51 -6.57 -5.29
CA ALA A 323 -14.67 -7.32 -4.35
C ALA A 323 -14.81 -6.77 -2.91
N ALA A 324 -14.86 -5.45 -2.73
CA ALA A 324 -15.06 -4.79 -1.44
C ALA A 324 -16.43 -5.17 -0.82
N ALA A 325 -17.51 -5.07 -1.58
CA ALA A 325 -18.86 -5.44 -1.14
C ALA A 325 -18.96 -6.94 -0.79
N LEU A 326 -18.22 -7.81 -1.47
CA LEU A 326 -18.16 -9.24 -1.11
C LEU A 326 -17.39 -9.46 0.19
N ILE A 327 -16.31 -8.71 0.45
CA ILE A 327 -15.61 -8.79 1.75
C ILE A 327 -16.59 -8.46 2.88
N ASP A 328 -17.35 -7.37 2.76
CA ASP A 328 -18.31 -6.95 3.79
C ASP A 328 -19.45 -7.95 3.98
N SER A 329 -19.93 -8.60 2.91
CA SER A 329 -21.11 -9.49 2.98
C SER A 329 -20.80 -10.95 3.33
N VAL A 330 -19.66 -11.49 2.82
CA VAL A 330 -19.33 -12.93 2.95
C VAL A 330 -17.89 -13.18 3.45
N GLY A 331 -17.14 -12.14 3.72
CA GLY A 331 -15.79 -12.19 4.26
C GLY A 331 -14.68 -12.44 3.21
N THR A 332 -13.46 -12.13 3.58
CA THR A 332 -12.26 -12.16 2.72
C THR A 332 -12.02 -13.54 2.09
N LYS A 333 -12.25 -14.63 2.83
CA LYS A 333 -12.01 -15.99 2.34
C LYS A 333 -12.94 -16.35 1.16
N ALA A 334 -14.20 -15.93 1.21
CA ALA A 334 -15.16 -16.18 0.15
C ALA A 334 -14.91 -15.27 -1.07
N ALA A 335 -14.46 -14.03 -0.86
CA ALA A 335 -14.15 -13.03 -1.88
C ALA A 335 -12.78 -13.22 -2.57
N ARG A 336 -12.01 -14.27 -2.24
CA ARG A 336 -10.60 -14.45 -2.66
C ARG A 336 -10.37 -14.39 -4.16
N THR A 337 -11.30 -14.86 -4.99
CA THR A 337 -11.19 -14.85 -6.44
C THR A 337 -11.24 -13.43 -6.98
N GLU A 338 -12.20 -12.65 -6.48
CA GLU A 338 -12.37 -11.24 -6.82
C GLU A 338 -11.18 -10.40 -6.32
N ILE A 339 -10.69 -10.66 -5.12
CA ILE A 339 -9.49 -10.02 -4.58
C ILE A 339 -8.25 -10.32 -5.45
N ALA A 340 -8.10 -11.54 -5.93
CA ALA A 340 -7.03 -11.89 -6.87
C ALA A 340 -7.21 -11.16 -8.22
N ALA A 341 -8.44 -11.08 -8.73
CA ALA A 341 -8.72 -10.44 -10.01
C ALA A 341 -8.41 -8.92 -10.01
N ILE A 342 -8.80 -8.20 -8.95
CA ILE A 342 -8.52 -6.76 -8.86
C ILE A 342 -7.04 -6.46 -8.78
N LYS A 343 -6.25 -7.31 -8.12
CA LYS A 343 -4.79 -7.15 -8.02
C LYS A 343 -4.08 -7.30 -9.36
N VAL A 344 -4.68 -7.99 -10.32
CA VAL A 344 -4.19 -8.04 -11.70
C VAL A 344 -4.68 -6.83 -12.49
N VAL A 345 -5.98 -6.50 -12.39
CA VAL A 345 -6.62 -5.50 -13.25
C VAL A 345 -6.22 -4.08 -12.87
N ALA A 346 -6.39 -3.66 -11.61
CA ALA A 346 -6.24 -2.26 -11.22
C ALA A 346 -4.81 -1.71 -11.45
N PRO A 347 -3.71 -2.41 -11.06
CA PRO A 347 -2.36 -1.90 -11.32
C PRO A 347 -2.00 -1.89 -12.82
N ARG A 348 -2.54 -2.84 -13.61
CA ARG A 348 -2.35 -2.84 -15.08
C ARG A 348 -3.01 -1.63 -15.71
N VAL A 349 -4.28 -1.40 -15.39
CA VAL A 349 -5.03 -0.23 -15.89
C VAL A 349 -4.33 1.07 -15.50
N ALA A 350 -3.85 1.20 -14.26
CA ALA A 350 -3.09 2.37 -13.85
C ALA A 350 -1.83 2.57 -14.71
N CYS A 351 -1.05 1.50 -14.93
CA CYS A 351 0.14 1.57 -15.80
C CYS A 351 -0.24 2.00 -17.23
N ASP A 352 -1.28 1.40 -17.82
CA ASP A 352 -1.67 1.66 -19.21
C ASP A 352 -2.20 3.10 -19.39
N VAL A 353 -2.97 3.61 -18.44
CA VAL A 353 -3.48 5.00 -18.47
C VAL A 353 -2.34 6.00 -18.27
N ILE A 354 -1.43 5.75 -17.33
CA ILE A 354 -0.28 6.63 -17.09
C ILE A 354 0.65 6.63 -18.31
N ASP A 355 0.90 5.48 -18.93
CA ASP A 355 1.71 5.37 -20.15
C ASP A 355 1.14 6.20 -21.30
N ARG A 356 -0.20 6.14 -21.52
CA ARG A 356 -0.89 6.99 -22.50
C ARG A 356 -0.76 8.47 -22.16
N ALA A 357 -0.86 8.84 -20.88
CA ALA A 357 -0.65 10.21 -20.43
C ALA A 357 0.78 10.69 -20.68
N ILE A 358 1.79 9.87 -20.37
CA ILE A 358 3.21 10.13 -20.70
C ILE A 358 3.36 10.37 -22.19
N GLN A 359 2.79 9.51 -23.03
CA GLN A 359 2.88 9.64 -24.48
C GLN A 359 2.30 10.95 -24.99
N VAL A 360 1.16 11.42 -24.45
CA VAL A 360 0.54 12.71 -24.81
C VAL A 360 1.38 13.92 -24.33
N HIS A 361 2.07 13.78 -23.20
CA HIS A 361 2.99 14.81 -22.69
C HIS A 361 4.32 14.86 -23.44
N GLY A 362 4.70 13.76 -24.12
CA GLY A 362 5.99 13.67 -24.84
C GLY A 362 7.16 13.71 -23.85
N GLY A 363 8.23 14.47 -24.18
CA GLY A 363 9.41 14.58 -23.33
C GLY A 363 9.13 15.01 -21.88
N ALA A 364 8.16 15.88 -21.67
CA ALA A 364 7.73 16.28 -20.31
C ALA A 364 7.13 15.13 -19.51
N GLY A 365 6.54 14.13 -20.16
CA GLY A 365 5.96 12.97 -19.49
C GLY A 365 6.99 12.01 -18.88
N VAL A 366 8.24 12.04 -19.35
CA VAL A 366 9.34 11.19 -18.84
C VAL A 366 10.36 11.99 -18.01
N SER A 367 10.14 13.29 -17.82
CA SER A 367 10.97 14.18 -17.00
C SER A 367 10.27 14.50 -15.68
N ASP A 368 11.01 15.19 -14.79
CA ASP A 368 10.49 15.68 -13.51
C ASP A 368 9.58 16.92 -13.65
N ASP A 369 9.35 17.41 -14.88
CA ASP A 369 8.40 18.50 -15.15
C ASP A 369 6.95 18.09 -14.89
N THR A 370 6.67 16.78 -14.84
CA THR A 370 5.37 16.21 -14.48
C THR A 370 5.55 15.03 -13.52
N PRO A 371 4.55 14.71 -12.68
CA PRO A 371 4.62 13.56 -11.79
C PRO A 371 4.45 12.21 -12.50
N LEU A 372 4.19 12.17 -13.81
CA LEU A 372 3.76 10.97 -14.53
C LEU A 372 4.79 9.84 -14.48
N ALA A 373 6.08 10.14 -14.61
CA ALA A 373 7.13 9.12 -14.56
C ALA A 373 7.22 8.45 -13.18
N ALA A 374 7.15 9.23 -12.09
CA ALA A 374 7.10 8.71 -10.73
C ALA A 374 5.78 7.93 -10.47
N MET A 375 4.65 8.44 -10.95
CA MET A 375 3.36 7.74 -10.89
C MET A 375 3.43 6.37 -11.58
N TYR A 376 4.05 6.30 -12.77
CA TYR A 376 4.24 5.03 -13.48
C TYR A 376 5.12 4.07 -12.68
N ALA A 377 6.23 4.53 -12.12
CA ALA A 377 7.11 3.71 -11.30
C ALA A 377 6.35 3.10 -10.10
N GLY A 378 5.60 3.92 -9.37
CA GLY A 378 4.75 3.49 -8.26
C GLY A 378 3.69 2.47 -8.70
N ALA A 379 2.91 2.75 -9.75
CA ALA A 379 1.90 1.84 -10.27
C ALA A 379 2.50 0.50 -10.73
N ARG A 380 3.68 0.54 -11.38
CA ARG A 380 4.37 -0.67 -11.87
C ARG A 380 4.83 -1.57 -10.73
N SER A 381 5.25 -1.01 -9.60
CA SER A 381 5.66 -1.78 -8.44
C SER A 381 4.50 -2.58 -7.83
N LEU A 382 3.28 -2.06 -7.88
CA LEU A 382 2.06 -2.72 -7.37
C LEU A 382 1.66 -3.97 -8.16
N ARG A 383 2.20 -4.20 -9.36
CA ARG A 383 2.07 -5.47 -10.08
C ARG A 383 2.93 -6.60 -9.49
N LEU A 384 3.82 -6.26 -8.55
CA LEU A 384 4.73 -7.19 -7.86
C LEU A 384 4.40 -7.28 -6.36
N ALA A 385 4.16 -6.14 -5.72
CA ALA A 385 3.83 -6.06 -4.29
C ALA A 385 2.51 -6.80 -3.97
N ASP A 386 2.40 -7.36 -2.77
CA ASP A 386 1.25 -8.15 -2.29
C ASP A 386 0.90 -9.35 -3.17
N GLY A 387 1.88 -9.89 -3.86
CA GLY A 387 1.81 -10.97 -4.83
C GLY A 387 1.83 -10.48 -6.27
N PRO A 388 2.72 -11.04 -7.11
CA PRO A 388 2.79 -10.70 -8.53
C PRO A 388 1.56 -11.19 -9.30
N ASP A 389 1.33 -10.60 -10.48
CA ASP A 389 0.21 -10.92 -11.38
C ASP A 389 0.05 -12.44 -11.58
N GLU A 390 1.16 -13.17 -11.73
CA GLU A 390 1.20 -14.61 -12.01
C GLU A 390 0.64 -15.44 -10.86
N VAL A 391 0.89 -15.05 -9.61
CA VAL A 391 0.34 -15.73 -8.42
C VAL A 391 -1.18 -15.57 -8.38
N HIS A 392 -1.68 -14.38 -8.63
CA HIS A 392 -3.11 -14.10 -8.66
C HIS A 392 -3.82 -14.81 -9.82
N LEU A 393 -3.23 -14.78 -11.00
CA LEU A 393 -3.75 -15.51 -12.18
C LEU A 393 -3.80 -17.03 -11.93
N ARG A 394 -2.75 -17.60 -11.31
CA ARG A 394 -2.72 -19.00 -10.91
C ARG A 394 -3.86 -19.34 -9.95
N ASP A 395 -4.08 -18.48 -8.95
CA ASP A 395 -5.12 -18.72 -7.95
C ASP A 395 -6.53 -18.65 -8.55
N ILE A 396 -6.80 -17.71 -9.46
CA ILE A 396 -8.06 -17.62 -10.22
C ILE A 396 -8.26 -18.89 -11.02
N ALA A 397 -7.26 -19.29 -11.81
CA ALA A 397 -7.35 -20.50 -12.64
C ALA A 397 -7.62 -21.76 -11.81
N ARG A 398 -6.97 -21.91 -10.65
CA ARG A 398 -7.22 -23.01 -9.71
C ARG A 398 -8.66 -23.04 -9.19
N GLN A 399 -9.26 -21.88 -8.92
CA GLN A 399 -10.65 -21.80 -8.47
C GLN A 399 -11.60 -22.19 -9.61
N GLU A 400 -11.40 -21.70 -10.82
CA GLU A 400 -12.24 -22.04 -11.98
C GLU A 400 -12.18 -23.54 -12.33
N LEU A 401 -11.00 -24.15 -12.29
CA LEU A 401 -10.82 -25.57 -12.51
C LEU A 401 -11.48 -26.46 -11.44
N ARG A 402 -11.68 -25.94 -10.22
CA ARG A 402 -12.36 -26.67 -9.13
C ARG A 402 -13.89 -26.55 -9.19
N ARG A 403 -14.44 -25.58 -9.90
CA ARG A 403 -15.90 -25.38 -10.05
C ARG A 403 -16.55 -26.35 -11.01
N ARG A 404 -15.75 -27.11 -11.77
CA ARG A 404 -16.19 -28.15 -12.71
C ARG A 404 -15.88 -29.53 -12.17
#